data_7346c07fb224475c1d9d260a21c07f4d
#
_entry.id   7346c07fb224475c1d9d260a21c07f4d
#
_cell.length_a   1.000
_cell.length_b   1.000
_cell.length_c   1.000
_cell.angle_alpha   90.00
_cell.angle_beta   90.00
_cell.angle_gamma   90.00
#
_symmetry.space_group_name_H-M   'P 1'
#
loop_
_entity.id
_entity.type
_entity.pdbx_description
1 polymer ?
#
loop_
_entity_poly.entity_id
_entity_poly.type
_entity_poly.pdbx_seq_one_letter_code
_entity_poly.pdbx_strand_id
1 'polypeptide(L)'
;MKLPNSLRALQHRNFRLFLIGQGTSQIGNWIQLVATSWLVFRLSGSTLMLGLSAFTLQIPLLLITPFAGVLIDRLDVRRVLYATNILAMSQSLVMLILIATDQIQAWHIVLGNLVLGVGNAFDAPARQALISKLLPDRQELTNASALNATVMNGARFIGPMIGGLITASFGEIWSFVMNCLMRFAVLLALRATRIGAHIRKQATSGMVRQLMAGLVHAYGFFPSRCALLLLAISSFSLQSYSSLMPWFASERFHGDSQILGLLYGASGMGAVCGMLYLASRSSIRGLFKLMGWSAGVSSVALIAFSMASSLWLALPLLFISGLGMMLTAAATNTVLQSTVPDELRGRVAALYVMSFLGMTPLGSLFSGWLAHGLGSPQALALCACMGLCASLVFAHYFSRIRRELIPLYKSLNIPPNDRRVDIH
;
A
#
# COMPACT_ATOMS: atom_id res chain seq x y z
N MET A 1 2.02 32.90 14.51
CA MET A 1 0.76 32.41 13.91
C MET A 1 0.47 31.03 14.47
N LYS A 2 -0.63 30.81 15.20
CA LYS A 2 -1.03 29.45 15.65
C LYS A 2 -1.58 28.70 14.44
N LEU A 3 -0.91 27.62 14.03
CA LEU A 3 -1.39 26.78 12.94
C LEU A 3 -2.74 26.15 13.30
N PRO A 4 -3.62 25.86 12.32
CA PRO A 4 -4.85 25.10 12.55
C PRO A 4 -4.54 23.78 13.28
N ASN A 5 -5.48 23.29 14.08
CA ASN A 5 -5.30 22.04 14.84
C ASN A 5 -4.89 20.83 13.96
N SER A 6 -5.32 20.82 12.70
CA SER A 6 -4.94 19.81 11.70
C SER A 6 -3.45 19.83 11.27
N LEU A 7 -2.74 20.93 11.51
CA LEU A 7 -1.33 21.12 11.14
C LEU A 7 -0.40 21.30 12.36
N ARG A 8 -0.91 21.04 13.57
CA ARG A 8 -0.20 21.31 14.82
C ARG A 8 1.15 20.56 14.91
N ALA A 9 1.24 19.33 14.45
CA ALA A 9 2.47 18.56 14.46
C ALA A 9 3.60 19.20 13.62
N LEU A 10 3.27 20.02 12.60
CA LEU A 10 4.26 20.75 11.78
C LEU A 10 4.98 21.89 12.53
N GLN A 11 4.52 22.25 13.73
CA GLN A 11 5.22 23.21 14.58
C GLN A 11 6.57 22.64 15.05
N HIS A 12 6.65 21.32 15.20
CA HIS A 12 7.90 20.65 15.58
C HIS A 12 8.86 20.56 14.41
N ARG A 13 10.00 21.28 14.50
CA ARG A 13 11.03 21.31 13.46
C ARG A 13 11.49 19.91 13.04
N ASN A 14 11.70 19.02 13.99
CA ASN A 14 12.18 17.66 13.72
C ASN A 14 11.15 16.86 12.92
N PHE A 15 9.86 16.93 13.28
CA PHE A 15 8.79 16.26 12.54
C PHE A 15 8.61 16.85 11.13
N ARG A 16 8.69 18.17 10.98
CA ARG A 16 8.60 18.84 9.68
C ARG A 16 9.73 18.41 8.74
N LEU A 17 10.99 18.40 9.22
CA LEU A 17 12.13 17.93 8.42
C LEU A 17 11.96 16.46 8.01
N PHE A 18 11.54 15.61 8.94
CA PHE A 18 11.26 14.21 8.67
C PHE A 18 10.14 14.06 7.62
N LEU A 19 9.02 14.76 7.77
CA LEU A 19 7.86 14.65 6.87
C LEU A 19 8.22 15.10 5.44
N ILE A 20 8.96 16.20 5.28
CA ILE A 20 9.43 16.68 3.98
C ILE A 20 10.37 15.66 3.34
N GLY A 21 11.40 15.20 4.06
CA GLY A 21 12.31 14.19 3.56
C GLY A 21 11.57 12.91 3.16
N GLN A 22 10.68 12.44 4.01
CA GLN A 22 9.90 11.23 3.77
C GLN A 22 8.97 11.36 2.54
N GLY A 23 8.29 12.50 2.42
CA GLY A 23 7.41 12.77 1.27
C GLY A 23 8.19 12.78 -0.05
N THR A 24 9.34 13.45 -0.06
CA THR A 24 10.26 13.48 -1.21
C THR A 24 10.70 12.06 -1.58
N SER A 25 11.14 11.26 -0.62
CA SER A 25 11.56 9.87 -0.87
C SER A 25 10.42 9.01 -1.41
N GLN A 26 9.21 9.19 -0.93
CA GLN A 26 8.07 8.41 -1.42
C GLN A 26 7.70 8.75 -2.86
N ILE A 27 7.79 10.01 -3.25
CA ILE A 27 7.66 10.41 -4.66
C ILE A 27 8.73 9.70 -5.50
N GLY A 28 10.00 9.71 -5.04
CA GLY A 28 11.10 9.01 -5.71
C GLY A 28 10.86 7.51 -5.86
N ASN A 29 10.30 6.86 -4.84
CA ASN A 29 9.94 5.43 -4.90
C ASN A 29 8.91 5.14 -5.99
N TRP A 30 7.89 5.98 -6.13
CA TRP A 30 6.87 5.81 -7.16
C TRP A 30 7.40 6.13 -8.56
N ILE A 31 8.29 7.13 -8.69
CA ILE A 31 9.01 7.42 -9.93
C ILE A 31 9.83 6.19 -10.38
N GLN A 32 10.63 5.64 -9.46
CA GLN A 32 11.43 4.45 -9.74
C GLN A 32 10.56 3.23 -10.05
N LEU A 33 9.43 3.06 -9.37
CA LEU A 33 8.51 1.93 -9.63
C LEU A 33 8.00 1.94 -11.07
N VAL A 34 7.61 3.11 -11.61
CA VAL A 34 7.18 3.25 -13.00
C VAL A 34 8.31 2.88 -13.96
N ALA A 35 9.49 3.48 -13.76
CA ALA A 35 10.66 3.21 -14.60
C ALA A 35 11.07 1.73 -14.54
N THR A 36 11.08 1.13 -13.34
CA THR A 36 11.45 -0.28 -13.14
C THR A 36 10.47 -1.22 -13.82
N SER A 37 9.16 -1.01 -13.64
CA SER A 37 8.14 -1.87 -14.23
C SER A 37 8.11 -1.73 -15.76
N TRP A 38 8.28 -0.52 -16.28
CA TRP A 38 8.42 -0.27 -17.71
C TRP A 38 9.65 -0.97 -18.28
N LEU A 39 10.81 -0.80 -17.64
CA LEU A 39 12.08 -1.38 -18.07
C LEU A 39 12.05 -2.91 -18.07
N VAL A 40 11.46 -3.55 -17.05
CA VAL A 40 11.29 -5.03 -17.03
C VAL A 40 10.51 -5.49 -18.25
N PHE A 41 9.40 -4.81 -18.57
CA PHE A 41 8.59 -5.19 -19.72
C PHE A 41 9.31 -4.96 -21.04
N ARG A 42 9.96 -3.80 -21.21
CA ARG A 42 10.73 -3.46 -22.40
C ARG A 42 11.87 -4.44 -22.69
N LEU A 43 12.57 -4.92 -21.64
CA LEU A 43 13.68 -5.84 -21.76
C LEU A 43 13.26 -7.29 -21.99
N SER A 44 12.14 -7.72 -21.42
CA SER A 44 11.74 -9.14 -21.42
C SER A 44 10.56 -9.46 -22.33
N GLY A 45 9.68 -8.48 -22.62
CA GLY A 45 8.39 -8.73 -23.27
C GLY A 45 7.46 -9.65 -22.48
N SER A 46 7.82 -10.02 -21.24
CA SER A 46 7.19 -11.11 -20.48
C SER A 46 6.36 -10.60 -19.30
N THR A 47 5.09 -10.96 -19.29
CA THR A 47 4.19 -10.71 -18.17
C THR A 47 4.56 -11.52 -16.93
N LEU A 48 5.16 -12.71 -17.11
CA LEU A 48 5.69 -13.50 -16.01
C LEU A 48 6.84 -12.77 -15.30
N MET A 49 7.75 -12.13 -16.05
CA MET A 49 8.84 -11.33 -15.47
C MET A 49 8.31 -10.09 -14.73
N LEU A 50 7.23 -9.47 -15.21
CA LEU A 50 6.53 -8.40 -14.47
C LEU A 50 5.99 -8.91 -13.14
N GLY A 51 5.29 -10.05 -13.15
CA GLY A 51 4.77 -10.68 -11.94
C GLY A 51 5.89 -11.06 -10.95
N LEU A 52 6.99 -11.64 -11.45
CA LEU A 52 8.15 -12.01 -10.64
C LEU A 52 8.86 -10.78 -10.04
N SER A 53 9.01 -9.73 -10.82
CA SER A 53 9.60 -8.46 -10.37
C SER A 53 8.79 -7.82 -9.24
N ALA A 54 7.45 -7.81 -9.37
CA ALA A 54 6.56 -7.33 -8.31
C ALA A 54 6.57 -8.25 -7.09
N PHE A 55 6.63 -9.57 -7.29
CA PHE A 55 6.73 -10.57 -6.23
C PHE A 55 8.00 -10.38 -5.40
N THR A 56 9.17 -10.28 -6.04
CA THR A 56 10.46 -10.15 -5.34
C THR A 56 10.58 -8.84 -4.57
N LEU A 57 9.95 -7.75 -5.03
CA LEU A 57 9.90 -6.49 -4.30
C LEU A 57 9.09 -6.61 -3.00
N GLN A 58 8.03 -7.40 -3.00
CA GLN A 58 7.04 -7.39 -1.91
C GLN A 58 7.12 -8.60 -0.98
N ILE A 59 7.66 -9.75 -1.44
CA ILE A 59 7.73 -10.97 -0.62
C ILE A 59 8.58 -10.78 0.66
N PRO A 60 9.69 -9.99 0.66
CA PRO A 60 10.41 -9.72 1.89
C PRO A 60 9.59 -8.96 2.92
N LEU A 61 8.66 -8.08 2.48
CA LEU A 61 7.75 -7.39 3.42
C LEU A 61 6.89 -8.40 4.18
N LEU A 62 6.35 -9.41 3.51
CA LEU A 62 5.54 -10.45 4.15
C LEU A 62 6.37 -11.27 5.15
N LEU A 63 7.56 -11.70 4.74
CA LEU A 63 8.37 -12.64 5.53
C LEU A 63 9.17 -11.96 6.64
N ILE A 64 9.70 -10.75 6.40
CA ILE A 64 10.67 -10.09 7.28
C ILE A 64 10.02 -9.06 8.20
N THR A 65 8.99 -8.30 7.73
CA THR A 65 8.40 -7.21 8.54
C THR A 65 7.97 -7.64 9.94
N PRO A 66 7.37 -8.83 10.15
CA PRO A 66 7.05 -9.28 11.49
C PRO A 66 8.27 -9.34 12.42
N PHE A 67 9.40 -9.85 11.94
CA PHE A 67 10.66 -9.93 12.70
C PHE A 67 11.36 -8.57 12.83
N ALA A 68 11.26 -7.75 11.77
CA ALA A 68 11.84 -6.41 11.74
C ALA A 68 11.28 -5.52 12.85
N GLY A 69 9.98 -5.59 13.15
CA GLY A 69 9.37 -4.85 14.25
C GLY A 69 10.03 -5.13 15.60
N VAL A 70 10.21 -6.41 15.93
CA VAL A 70 10.87 -6.83 17.19
C VAL A 70 12.35 -6.42 17.23
N LEU A 71 13.03 -6.48 16.09
CA LEU A 71 14.43 -6.10 16.01
C LEU A 71 14.62 -4.59 16.15
N ILE A 72 13.73 -3.79 15.56
CA ILE A 72 13.77 -2.32 15.62
C ILE A 72 13.56 -1.80 17.04
N ASP A 73 12.78 -2.49 17.89
CA ASP A 73 12.64 -2.14 19.31
C ASP A 73 13.97 -2.23 20.08
N ARG A 74 14.93 -3.02 19.57
CA ARG A 74 16.26 -3.23 20.17
C ARG A 74 17.35 -2.38 19.52
N LEU A 75 17.14 -1.91 18.29
CA LEU A 75 18.11 -1.16 17.50
C LEU A 75 17.87 0.35 17.60
N ASP A 76 18.90 1.11 17.27
CA ASP A 76 18.74 2.55 17.06
C ASP A 76 17.97 2.77 15.74
N VAL A 77 16.72 3.22 15.87
CA VAL A 77 15.80 3.50 14.76
C VAL A 77 16.44 4.39 13.70
N ARG A 78 17.24 5.37 14.12
CA ARG A 78 17.92 6.28 13.20
C ARG A 78 18.96 5.54 12.36
N ARG A 79 19.75 4.66 12.96
CA ARG A 79 20.74 3.83 12.25
C ARG A 79 20.06 2.89 11.26
N VAL A 80 18.95 2.29 11.65
CA VAL A 80 18.16 1.44 10.75
C VAL A 80 17.68 2.24 9.54
N LEU A 81 17.12 3.44 9.73
CA LEU A 81 16.66 4.30 8.63
C LEU A 81 17.82 4.77 7.74
N TYR A 82 19.01 5.04 8.30
CA TYR A 82 20.19 5.31 7.49
C TYR A 82 20.56 4.09 6.63
N ALA A 83 20.65 2.90 7.23
CA ALA A 83 21.03 1.69 6.54
C ALA A 83 20.05 1.35 5.40
N THR A 84 18.73 1.42 5.65
CA THR A 84 17.71 1.12 4.63
C THR A 84 17.72 2.13 3.48
N ASN A 85 17.92 3.43 3.76
CA ASN A 85 17.99 4.44 2.71
C ASN A 85 19.30 4.38 1.92
N ILE A 86 20.43 4.06 2.57
CA ILE A 86 21.71 3.82 1.86
C ILE A 86 21.57 2.58 0.97
N LEU A 87 21.00 1.47 1.48
CA LEU A 87 20.77 0.26 0.70
C LEU A 87 19.92 0.54 -0.55
N ALA A 88 18.82 1.29 -0.38
CA ALA A 88 17.95 1.65 -1.49
C ALA A 88 18.62 2.59 -2.48
N MET A 89 19.42 3.55 -2.00
CA MET A 89 20.22 4.43 -2.86
C MET A 89 21.29 3.66 -3.63
N SER A 90 21.99 2.73 -2.98
CA SER A 90 22.98 1.86 -3.62
C SER A 90 22.36 0.98 -4.70
N GLN A 91 21.16 0.40 -4.43
CA GLN A 91 20.40 -0.37 -5.42
C GLN A 91 20.06 0.50 -6.63
N SER A 92 19.54 1.72 -6.42
CA SER A 92 19.23 2.65 -7.52
C SER A 92 20.47 3.05 -8.31
N LEU A 93 21.61 3.25 -7.64
CA LEU A 93 22.89 3.56 -8.29
C LEU A 93 23.40 2.40 -9.13
N VAL A 94 23.32 1.16 -8.64
CA VAL A 94 23.69 -0.04 -9.40
C VAL A 94 22.82 -0.15 -10.66
N MET A 95 21.50 0.03 -10.54
CA MET A 95 20.60 0.02 -11.70
C MET A 95 20.98 1.11 -12.71
N LEU A 96 21.25 2.33 -12.22
CA LEU A 96 21.68 3.45 -13.05
C LEU A 96 22.96 3.11 -13.85
N ILE A 97 23.98 2.54 -13.19
CA ILE A 97 25.24 2.15 -13.84
C ILE A 97 24.98 1.07 -14.91
N LEU A 98 24.19 0.05 -14.58
CA LEU A 98 23.87 -1.02 -15.52
C LEU A 98 23.10 -0.51 -16.74
N ILE A 99 22.20 0.45 -16.58
CA ILE A 99 21.47 1.09 -17.68
C ILE A 99 22.42 1.96 -18.51
N ALA A 100 23.27 2.77 -17.86
CA ALA A 100 24.20 3.67 -18.54
C ALA A 100 25.29 2.93 -19.34
N THR A 101 25.60 1.69 -18.96
CA THR A 101 26.58 0.83 -19.64
C THR A 101 25.92 -0.17 -20.62
N ASP A 102 24.61 -0.06 -20.84
CA ASP A 102 23.81 -1.00 -21.66
C ASP A 102 23.93 -2.48 -21.25
N GLN A 103 24.30 -2.75 -19.98
CA GLN A 103 24.44 -4.12 -19.46
C GLN A 103 23.21 -4.58 -18.66
N ILE A 104 22.17 -3.75 -18.58
CA ILE A 104 20.97 -4.08 -17.82
C ILE A 104 20.20 -5.25 -18.45
N GLN A 105 19.81 -6.19 -17.61
CA GLN A 105 18.96 -7.33 -17.98
C GLN A 105 17.81 -7.45 -16.99
N ALA A 106 16.70 -8.07 -17.37
CA ALA A 106 15.50 -8.19 -16.54
C ALA A 106 15.78 -8.87 -15.18
N TRP A 107 16.67 -9.84 -15.11
CA TRP A 107 17.04 -10.52 -13.87
C TRP A 107 17.81 -9.62 -12.88
N HIS A 108 18.58 -8.64 -13.35
CA HIS A 108 19.21 -7.64 -12.47
C HIS A 108 18.16 -6.84 -11.70
N ILE A 109 17.04 -6.52 -12.38
CA ILE A 109 15.94 -5.79 -11.79
C ILE A 109 15.22 -6.66 -10.75
N VAL A 110 14.99 -7.94 -11.04
CA VAL A 110 14.38 -8.90 -10.12
C VAL A 110 15.21 -9.02 -8.83
N LEU A 111 16.53 -9.16 -8.95
CA LEU A 111 17.45 -9.19 -7.79
C LEU A 111 17.50 -7.86 -7.06
N GLY A 112 17.57 -6.73 -7.78
CA GLY A 112 17.55 -5.40 -7.20
C GLY A 112 16.26 -5.13 -6.42
N ASN A 113 15.12 -5.59 -6.92
CA ASN A 113 13.83 -5.51 -6.25
C ASN A 113 13.78 -6.37 -4.99
N LEU A 114 14.41 -7.55 -4.99
CA LEU A 114 14.52 -8.37 -3.77
C LEU A 114 15.32 -7.64 -2.67
N VAL A 115 16.46 -7.04 -3.03
CA VAL A 115 17.28 -6.23 -2.11
C VAL A 115 16.51 -5.03 -1.57
N LEU A 116 15.80 -4.31 -2.46
CA LEU A 116 14.97 -3.18 -2.09
C LEU A 116 13.81 -3.61 -1.18
N GLY A 117 13.20 -4.76 -1.44
CA GLY A 117 12.14 -5.35 -0.62
C GLY A 117 12.61 -5.66 0.81
N VAL A 118 13.83 -6.22 0.96
CA VAL A 118 14.45 -6.42 2.29
C VAL A 118 14.62 -5.09 3.01
N GLY A 119 15.16 -4.07 2.35
CA GLY A 119 15.27 -2.73 2.93
C GLY A 119 13.93 -2.16 3.38
N ASN A 120 12.89 -2.27 2.54
CA ASN A 120 11.55 -1.77 2.83
C ASN A 120 10.88 -2.48 4.02
N ALA A 121 11.19 -3.78 4.25
CA ALA A 121 10.67 -4.54 5.38
C ALA A 121 11.12 -3.97 6.74
N PHE A 122 12.30 -3.35 6.80
CA PHE A 122 12.81 -2.67 7.99
C PHE A 122 12.42 -1.18 8.02
N ASP A 123 12.36 -0.53 6.86
CA ASP A 123 12.12 0.91 6.75
C ASP A 123 10.72 1.30 7.28
N ALA A 124 9.67 0.55 6.92
CA ALA A 124 8.31 0.89 7.30
C ALA A 124 8.08 0.90 8.83
N PRO A 125 8.43 -0.15 9.61
CA PRO A 125 8.27 -0.12 11.06
C PRO A 125 9.26 0.84 11.73
N ALA A 126 10.47 1.05 11.20
CA ALA A 126 11.42 2.03 11.72
C ALA A 126 10.89 3.47 11.59
N ARG A 127 10.27 3.81 10.47
CA ARG A 127 9.59 5.11 10.29
C ARG A 127 8.49 5.34 11.30
N GLN A 128 7.64 4.34 11.51
CA GLN A 128 6.56 4.45 12.48
C GLN A 128 7.08 4.65 13.91
N ALA A 129 8.14 3.92 14.27
CA ALA A 129 8.81 4.08 15.55
C ALA A 129 9.51 5.45 15.69
N LEU A 130 10.01 6.02 14.59
CA LEU A 130 10.60 7.36 14.60
C LEU A 130 9.55 8.44 14.84
N ILE A 131 8.40 8.40 14.16
CA ILE A 131 7.32 9.40 14.34
C ILE A 131 6.93 9.51 15.79
N SER A 132 6.79 8.40 16.51
CA SER A 132 6.43 8.40 17.94
C SER A 132 7.51 9.02 18.85
N LYS A 133 8.75 9.09 18.38
CA LYS A 133 9.87 9.70 19.13
C LYS A 133 10.10 11.18 18.82
N LEU A 134 9.56 11.67 17.71
CA LEU A 134 9.71 13.06 17.28
C LEU A 134 8.72 14.02 17.95
N LEU A 135 7.70 13.50 18.60
CA LEU A 135 6.61 14.27 19.18
C LEU A 135 6.55 14.07 20.70
N PRO A 136 6.45 15.13 21.48
CA PRO A 136 6.41 15.07 22.94
C PRO A 136 5.07 14.58 23.48
N ASP A 137 3.96 14.82 22.75
CA ASP A 137 2.59 14.58 23.22
C ASP A 137 1.88 13.51 22.36
N ARG A 138 1.16 12.60 23.05
CA ARG A 138 0.33 11.57 22.40
C ARG A 138 -0.81 12.14 21.57
N GLN A 139 -1.35 13.31 21.93
CA GLN A 139 -2.42 13.95 21.14
C GLN A 139 -1.90 14.41 19.77
N GLU A 140 -0.65 14.85 19.70
CA GLU A 140 -0.01 15.27 18.46
C GLU A 140 0.37 14.08 17.57
N LEU A 141 0.54 12.88 18.14
CA LEU A 141 0.84 11.66 17.39
C LEU A 141 -0.27 11.30 16.40
N THR A 142 -1.54 11.48 16.77
CA THR A 142 -2.67 11.25 15.86
C THR A 142 -2.63 12.20 14.66
N ASN A 143 -2.35 13.49 14.92
CA ASN A 143 -2.21 14.50 13.87
C ASN A 143 -1.01 14.20 12.95
N ALA A 144 0.14 13.85 13.52
CA ALA A 144 1.33 13.49 12.76
C ALA A 144 1.12 12.25 11.90
N SER A 145 0.43 11.23 12.43
CA SER A 145 0.09 10.02 11.68
C SER A 145 -0.85 10.34 10.51
N ALA A 146 -1.83 11.22 10.70
CA ALA A 146 -2.72 11.67 9.64
C ALA A 146 -1.96 12.45 8.54
N LEU A 147 -1.08 13.37 8.92
CA LEU A 147 -0.23 14.11 7.98
C LEU A 147 0.71 13.17 7.20
N ASN A 148 1.34 12.22 7.90
CA ASN A 148 2.19 11.23 7.24
C ASN A 148 1.39 10.37 6.24
N ALA A 149 0.18 9.91 6.61
CA ALA A 149 -0.68 9.17 5.71
C ALA A 149 -1.10 9.99 4.49
N THR A 150 -1.39 11.28 4.66
CA THR A 150 -1.72 12.21 3.56
C THR A 150 -0.55 12.34 2.58
N VAL A 151 0.67 12.55 3.09
CA VAL A 151 1.87 12.64 2.25
C VAL A 151 2.14 11.33 1.50
N MET A 152 2.01 10.18 2.18
CA MET A 152 2.19 8.85 1.57
C MET A 152 1.21 8.61 0.43
N ASN A 153 -0.07 8.94 0.63
CA ASN A 153 -1.10 8.73 -0.39
C ASN A 153 -1.03 9.78 -1.51
N GLY A 154 -0.67 11.02 -1.19
CA GLY A 154 -0.38 12.04 -2.19
C GLY A 154 0.77 11.62 -3.12
N ALA A 155 1.84 11.06 -2.55
CA ALA A 155 2.95 10.54 -3.33
C ALA A 155 2.54 9.37 -4.25
N ARG A 156 1.60 8.53 -3.82
CA ARG A 156 1.04 7.43 -4.63
C ARG A 156 0.30 7.90 -5.87
N PHE A 157 -0.31 9.08 -5.82
CA PHE A 157 -0.98 9.70 -6.96
C PHE A 157 0.00 10.46 -7.86
N ILE A 158 0.78 11.38 -7.28
CA ILE A 158 1.64 12.30 -8.02
C ILE A 158 2.90 11.60 -8.56
N GLY A 159 3.48 10.70 -7.77
CA GLY A 159 4.75 10.05 -8.09
C GLY A 159 4.76 9.28 -9.41
N PRO A 160 3.79 8.39 -9.68
CA PRO A 160 3.73 7.67 -10.94
C PRO A 160 3.56 8.58 -12.16
N MET A 161 2.76 9.65 -12.05
CA MET A 161 2.56 10.60 -13.15
C MET A 161 3.87 11.31 -13.50
N ILE A 162 4.61 11.80 -12.49
CA ILE A 162 5.93 12.40 -12.69
C ILE A 162 6.92 11.35 -13.23
N GLY A 163 6.89 10.14 -12.68
CA GLY A 163 7.75 9.04 -13.11
C GLY A 163 7.54 8.65 -14.56
N GLY A 164 6.27 8.55 -14.99
CA GLY A 164 5.93 8.28 -16.38
C GLY A 164 6.43 9.38 -17.32
N LEU A 165 6.21 10.65 -16.94
CA LEU A 165 6.67 11.80 -17.73
C LEU A 165 8.21 11.85 -17.83
N ILE A 166 8.93 11.69 -16.71
CA ILE A 166 10.40 11.69 -16.72
C ILE A 166 10.94 10.55 -17.58
N THR A 167 10.39 9.34 -17.39
CA THR A 167 10.84 8.15 -18.13
C THR A 167 10.59 8.29 -19.64
N ALA A 168 9.44 8.85 -20.04
CA ALA A 168 9.10 9.07 -21.45
C ALA A 168 9.95 10.17 -22.10
N SER A 169 10.19 11.29 -21.38
CA SER A 169 10.86 12.45 -21.93
C SER A 169 12.39 12.36 -21.90
N PHE A 170 12.95 11.72 -20.87
CA PHE A 170 14.39 11.73 -20.59
C PHE A 170 15.01 10.31 -20.50
N GLY A 171 14.17 9.26 -20.51
CA GLY A 171 14.59 7.87 -20.34
C GLY A 171 14.63 7.42 -18.87
N GLU A 172 14.76 6.09 -18.69
CA GLU A 172 14.70 5.45 -17.38
C GLU A 172 15.83 5.89 -16.44
N ILE A 173 17.01 6.20 -16.98
CA ILE A 173 18.19 6.66 -16.21
C ILE A 173 17.81 7.80 -15.27
N TRP A 174 17.10 8.80 -15.77
CA TRP A 174 16.75 9.98 -14.99
C TRP A 174 15.80 9.68 -13.84
N SER A 175 14.95 8.66 -13.96
CA SER A 175 14.10 8.21 -12.86
C SER A 175 14.92 7.62 -11.71
N PHE A 176 15.99 6.87 -12.00
CA PHE A 176 16.93 6.38 -10.99
C PHE A 176 17.78 7.50 -10.38
N VAL A 177 18.23 8.46 -11.20
CA VAL A 177 18.92 9.67 -10.71
C VAL A 177 18.04 10.43 -9.72
N MET A 178 16.77 10.69 -10.08
CA MET A 178 15.82 11.37 -9.21
C MET A 178 15.59 10.61 -7.90
N ASN A 179 15.48 9.29 -7.95
CA ASN A 179 15.36 8.50 -6.72
C ASN A 179 16.60 8.62 -5.83
N CYS A 180 17.80 8.55 -6.39
CA CYS A 180 19.05 8.76 -5.65
C CYS A 180 19.10 10.13 -4.97
N LEU A 181 18.76 11.21 -5.70
CA LEU A 181 18.74 12.57 -5.16
C LEU A 181 17.70 12.71 -4.03
N MET A 182 16.50 12.14 -4.21
CA MET A 182 15.45 12.18 -3.21
C MET A 182 15.80 11.35 -1.96
N ARG A 183 16.50 10.23 -2.11
CA ARG A 183 17.04 9.45 -0.98
C ARG A 183 18.14 10.20 -0.25
N PHE A 184 19.00 10.87 -0.98
CA PHE A 184 20.04 11.73 -0.37
C PHE A 184 19.42 12.85 0.48
N ALA A 185 18.34 13.47 0.00
CA ALA A 185 17.60 14.48 0.77
C ALA A 185 17.04 13.90 2.10
N VAL A 186 16.57 12.65 2.10
CA VAL A 186 16.15 11.97 3.36
C VAL A 186 17.31 11.79 4.32
N LEU A 187 18.46 11.37 3.82
CA LEU A 187 19.67 11.19 4.67
C LEU A 187 20.09 12.51 5.31
N LEU A 188 20.01 13.61 4.56
CA LEU A 188 20.27 14.95 5.11
C LEU A 188 19.21 15.36 6.15
N ALA A 189 17.93 15.11 5.88
CA ALA A 189 16.85 15.38 6.82
C ALA A 189 17.02 14.58 8.13
N LEU A 190 17.37 13.30 8.04
CA LEU A 190 17.65 12.46 9.21
C LEU A 190 18.87 12.96 9.99
N ARG A 191 19.90 13.49 9.28
CA ARG A 191 21.08 14.09 9.93
C ARG A 191 20.72 15.37 10.70
N ALA A 192 19.85 16.18 10.13
CA ALA A 192 19.40 17.45 10.72
C ALA A 192 18.41 17.26 11.89
N THR A 193 17.81 16.05 12.02
CA THR A 193 16.83 15.73 13.04
C THR A 193 17.53 15.35 14.34
N ARG A 194 17.17 16.00 15.45
CA ARG A 194 17.67 15.66 16.81
C ARG A 194 16.70 14.69 17.47
N ILE A 195 17.12 13.46 17.71
CA ILE A 195 16.31 12.41 18.35
C ILE A 195 16.83 12.20 19.76
N GLY A 196 15.93 12.16 20.75
CA GLY A 196 16.27 11.85 22.14
C GLY A 196 16.82 10.43 22.31
N ALA A 197 17.45 10.17 23.45
CA ALA A 197 18.09 8.87 23.75
C ALA A 197 17.10 7.70 23.63
N HIS A 198 17.58 6.58 23.10
CA HIS A 198 16.80 5.37 22.90
C HIS A 198 16.53 4.67 24.25
N ILE A 199 15.26 4.64 24.67
CA ILE A 199 14.84 3.81 25.82
C ILE A 199 14.55 2.41 25.27
N ARG A 200 15.38 1.47 25.65
CA ARG A 200 15.27 0.06 25.23
C ARG A 200 14.03 -0.57 25.89
N LYS A 201 13.01 -0.89 25.09
CA LYS A 201 11.86 -1.67 25.58
C LYS A 201 12.20 -3.17 25.52
N GLN A 202 11.96 -3.88 26.62
CA GLN A 202 12.06 -5.34 26.64
C GLN A 202 10.84 -5.93 25.91
N ALA A 203 11.09 -6.78 24.92
CA ALA A 203 10.04 -7.57 24.27
C ALA A 203 9.58 -8.69 25.21
N THR A 204 8.30 -8.72 25.55
CA THR A 204 7.75 -9.54 26.65
C THR A 204 7.14 -10.88 26.23
N SER A 205 7.06 -11.24 24.95
CA SER A 205 6.48 -12.55 24.56
C SER A 205 6.88 -12.99 23.15
N GLY A 206 6.92 -14.31 22.93
CA GLY A 206 7.25 -14.91 21.63
C GLY A 206 6.22 -14.54 20.56
N MET A 207 6.74 -14.04 19.43
CA MET A 207 5.97 -13.49 18.31
C MET A 207 5.00 -14.51 17.69
N VAL A 208 5.43 -15.76 17.50
CA VAL A 208 4.59 -16.82 16.95
C VAL A 208 3.35 -17.06 17.85
N ARG A 209 3.53 -17.04 19.18
CA ARG A 209 2.43 -17.18 20.13
C ARG A 209 1.45 -16.00 20.06
N GLN A 210 1.95 -14.79 19.77
CA GLN A 210 1.09 -13.62 19.60
C GLN A 210 0.28 -13.68 18.29
N LEU A 211 0.89 -14.10 17.18
CA LEU A 211 0.19 -14.32 15.91
C LEU A 211 -0.87 -15.41 16.02
N MET A 212 -0.54 -16.54 16.67
CA MET A 212 -1.50 -17.63 16.89
C MET A 212 -2.70 -17.18 17.71
N ALA A 213 -2.50 -16.41 18.78
CA ALA A 213 -3.61 -15.88 19.58
C ALA A 213 -4.49 -14.89 18.78
N GLY A 214 -3.89 -14.10 17.89
CA GLY A 214 -4.63 -13.27 16.94
C GLY A 214 -5.46 -14.08 15.96
N LEU A 215 -4.89 -15.15 15.39
CA LEU A 215 -5.57 -16.08 14.49
C LEU A 215 -6.76 -16.77 15.18
N VAL A 216 -6.57 -17.30 16.38
CA VAL A 216 -7.64 -17.95 17.14
C VAL A 216 -8.79 -16.98 17.38
N HIS A 217 -8.52 -15.75 17.79
CA HIS A 217 -9.54 -14.73 17.99
C HIS A 217 -10.26 -14.34 16.69
N ALA A 218 -9.49 -14.07 15.62
CA ALA A 218 -10.06 -13.70 14.32
C ALA A 218 -10.89 -14.82 13.70
N TYR A 219 -10.50 -16.07 13.92
CA TYR A 219 -11.25 -17.26 13.46
C TYR A 219 -12.51 -17.49 14.29
N GLY A 220 -12.45 -17.21 15.59
CA GLY A 220 -13.59 -17.36 16.52
C GLY A 220 -14.69 -16.32 16.31
N PHE A 221 -14.35 -15.11 15.84
CA PHE A 221 -15.33 -14.06 15.57
C PHE A 221 -15.64 -13.95 14.07
N PHE A 222 -16.81 -14.47 13.69
CA PHE A 222 -17.22 -14.61 12.28
C PHE A 222 -17.11 -13.32 11.45
N PRO A 223 -17.53 -12.13 11.94
CA PRO A 223 -17.37 -10.88 11.19
C PRO A 223 -15.91 -10.56 10.86
N SER A 224 -14.98 -10.71 11.81
CA SER A 224 -13.55 -10.46 11.60
C SER A 224 -12.95 -11.44 10.58
N ARG A 225 -13.33 -12.70 10.65
CA ARG A 225 -12.92 -13.72 9.67
C ARG A 225 -13.38 -13.37 8.26
N CYS A 226 -14.65 -13.01 8.09
CA CYS A 226 -15.18 -12.62 6.78
C CYS A 226 -14.49 -11.36 6.22
N ALA A 227 -14.22 -10.36 7.07
CA ALA A 227 -13.53 -9.13 6.68
C ALA A 227 -12.08 -9.40 6.24
N LEU A 228 -11.33 -10.21 6.99
CA LEU A 228 -9.96 -10.57 6.65
C LEU A 228 -9.88 -11.44 5.38
N LEU A 229 -10.81 -12.39 5.19
CA LEU A 229 -10.86 -13.20 3.97
C LEU A 229 -11.21 -12.35 2.74
N LEU A 230 -12.21 -11.46 2.84
CA LEU A 230 -12.54 -10.54 1.76
C LEU A 230 -11.32 -9.69 1.39
N LEU A 231 -10.63 -9.13 2.39
CA LEU A 231 -9.43 -8.32 2.16
C LEU A 231 -8.31 -9.15 1.53
N ALA A 232 -8.05 -10.36 2.01
CA ALA A 232 -7.01 -11.25 1.50
C ALA A 232 -7.24 -11.61 0.03
N ILE A 233 -8.47 -12.04 -0.31
CA ILE A 233 -8.83 -12.38 -1.70
C ILE A 233 -8.81 -11.13 -2.58
N SER A 234 -9.31 -9.99 -2.10
CA SER A 234 -9.26 -8.74 -2.85
C SER A 234 -7.82 -8.28 -3.09
N SER A 235 -6.93 -8.41 -2.12
CA SER A 235 -5.51 -8.07 -2.28
C SER A 235 -4.79 -9.01 -3.24
N PHE A 236 -5.08 -10.30 -3.15
CA PHE A 236 -4.54 -11.30 -4.07
C PHE A 236 -5.02 -11.04 -5.51
N SER A 237 -6.31 -10.81 -5.72
CA SER A 237 -6.92 -10.75 -7.04
C SER A 237 -6.91 -9.36 -7.65
N LEU A 238 -7.32 -8.34 -6.89
CA LEU A 238 -7.54 -7.00 -7.44
C LEU A 238 -6.26 -6.14 -7.40
N GLN A 239 -5.41 -6.26 -6.36
CA GLN A 239 -4.18 -5.47 -6.27
C GLN A 239 -3.14 -5.91 -7.32
N SER A 240 -3.25 -7.13 -7.82
CA SER A 240 -2.35 -7.73 -8.80
C SER A 240 -2.40 -7.04 -10.17
N TYR A 241 -3.46 -6.27 -10.48
CA TYR A 241 -3.55 -5.54 -11.74
C TYR A 241 -2.34 -4.64 -11.99
N SER A 242 -1.75 -4.10 -10.91
CA SER A 242 -0.63 -3.17 -11.02
C SER A 242 0.59 -3.77 -11.71
N SER A 243 0.82 -5.08 -11.57
CA SER A 243 1.94 -5.76 -12.24
C SER A 243 1.74 -5.90 -13.75
N LEU A 244 0.48 -5.89 -14.24
CA LEU A 244 0.18 -6.00 -15.68
C LEU A 244 0.07 -4.64 -16.38
N MET A 245 0.10 -3.51 -15.65
CA MET A 245 -0.06 -2.18 -16.23
C MET A 245 0.93 -1.84 -17.35
N PRO A 246 2.24 -2.23 -17.28
CA PRO A 246 3.16 -1.97 -18.40
C PRO A 246 2.71 -2.62 -19.71
N TRP A 247 2.16 -3.83 -19.64
CA TRP A 247 1.59 -4.51 -20.82
C TRP A 247 0.40 -3.73 -21.39
N PHE A 248 -0.53 -3.30 -20.53
CA PHE A 248 -1.68 -2.50 -21.00
C PHE A 248 -1.25 -1.17 -21.62
N ALA A 249 -0.26 -0.49 -21.05
CA ALA A 249 0.24 0.77 -21.56
C ALA A 249 0.88 0.58 -22.97
N SER A 250 1.71 -0.45 -23.14
CA SER A 250 2.42 -0.73 -24.39
C SER A 250 1.51 -1.39 -25.43
N GLU A 251 0.96 -2.57 -25.12
CA GLU A 251 0.32 -3.43 -26.12
C GLU A 251 -1.15 -3.04 -26.38
N ARG A 252 -1.87 -2.59 -25.33
CA ARG A 252 -3.31 -2.29 -25.46
C ARG A 252 -3.56 -0.86 -25.90
N PHE A 253 -2.81 0.08 -25.32
CA PHE A 253 -3.00 1.52 -25.59
C PHE A 253 -1.93 2.09 -26.53
N HIS A 254 -0.99 1.26 -26.99
CA HIS A 254 0.08 1.62 -27.92
C HIS A 254 0.85 2.88 -27.49
N GLY A 255 1.10 2.97 -26.17
CA GLY A 255 1.73 4.10 -25.55
C GLY A 255 3.07 3.77 -24.90
N ASP A 256 3.59 4.74 -24.20
CA ASP A 256 4.88 4.72 -23.51
C ASP A 256 4.73 4.73 -21.99
N SER A 257 5.81 5.01 -21.29
CA SER A 257 5.82 5.13 -19.83
C SER A 257 4.97 6.30 -19.31
N GLN A 258 4.65 7.31 -20.13
CA GLN A 258 3.72 8.38 -19.74
C GLN A 258 2.30 7.83 -19.55
N ILE A 259 1.84 6.97 -20.49
CA ILE A 259 0.54 6.30 -20.35
C ILE A 259 0.54 5.39 -19.12
N LEU A 260 1.64 4.65 -18.89
CA LEU A 260 1.78 3.86 -17.65
C LEU A 260 1.66 4.71 -16.39
N GLY A 261 2.30 5.88 -16.36
CA GLY A 261 2.20 6.86 -15.28
C GLY A 261 0.77 7.36 -15.05
N LEU A 262 0.02 7.63 -16.13
CA LEU A 262 -1.39 8.02 -16.07
C LEU A 262 -2.29 6.89 -15.52
N LEU A 263 -2.08 5.64 -15.93
CA LEU A 263 -2.83 4.49 -15.44
C LEU A 263 -2.63 4.31 -13.92
N TYR A 264 -1.40 4.33 -13.44
CA TYR A 264 -1.10 4.28 -12.00
C TYR A 264 -1.65 5.51 -11.27
N GLY A 265 -1.50 6.71 -11.86
CA GLY A 265 -2.00 7.95 -11.29
C GLY A 265 -3.52 7.96 -11.12
N ALA A 266 -4.26 7.47 -12.11
CA ALA A 266 -5.73 7.38 -12.04
C ALA A 266 -6.17 6.48 -10.88
N SER A 267 -5.55 5.31 -10.73
CA SER A 267 -5.83 4.42 -9.58
C SER A 267 -5.41 5.05 -8.25
N GLY A 268 -4.25 5.71 -8.21
CA GLY A 268 -3.76 6.43 -7.03
C GLY A 268 -4.70 7.55 -6.59
N MET A 269 -5.23 8.32 -7.53
CA MET A 269 -6.23 9.37 -7.26
C MET A 269 -7.51 8.77 -6.68
N GLY A 270 -8.01 7.67 -7.24
CA GLY A 270 -9.14 6.93 -6.67
C GLY A 270 -8.90 6.50 -5.24
N ALA A 271 -7.70 5.98 -4.94
CA ALA A 271 -7.32 5.57 -3.58
C ALA A 271 -7.30 6.75 -2.60
N VAL A 272 -6.79 7.93 -3.01
CA VAL A 272 -6.82 9.16 -2.21
C VAL A 272 -8.26 9.59 -1.92
N CYS A 273 -9.12 9.62 -2.94
CA CYS A 273 -10.55 9.94 -2.77
C CYS A 273 -11.25 8.96 -1.81
N GLY A 274 -10.96 7.66 -1.93
CA GLY A 274 -11.49 6.63 -1.03
C GLY A 274 -11.08 6.85 0.43
N MET A 275 -9.82 7.21 0.67
CA MET A 275 -9.32 7.52 2.01
C MET A 275 -9.97 8.78 2.58
N LEU A 276 -10.09 9.85 1.79
CA LEU A 276 -10.74 11.10 2.21
C LEU A 276 -12.22 10.87 2.55
N TYR A 277 -12.92 10.08 1.72
CA TYR A 277 -14.30 9.71 2.01
C TYR A 277 -14.41 8.95 3.34
N LEU A 278 -13.53 7.98 3.60
CA LEU A 278 -13.56 7.25 4.87
C LEU A 278 -13.21 8.15 6.06
N ALA A 279 -12.25 9.05 5.92
CA ALA A 279 -11.85 10.01 6.96
C ALA A 279 -12.97 11.01 7.31
N SER A 280 -13.87 11.32 6.37
CA SER A 280 -15.04 12.19 6.62
C SER A 280 -16.16 11.49 7.37
N ARG A 281 -16.11 10.17 7.55
CA ARG A 281 -17.15 9.41 8.26
C ARG A 281 -16.88 9.41 9.76
N SER A 282 -17.90 9.79 10.53
CA SER A 282 -17.87 9.77 11.99
C SER A 282 -18.28 8.43 12.62
N SER A 283 -18.91 7.52 11.85
CA SER A 283 -19.48 6.27 12.37
C SER A 283 -18.90 5.03 11.67
N ILE A 284 -18.61 4.01 12.47
CA ILE A 284 -18.19 2.68 11.98
C ILE A 284 -19.37 1.82 11.48
N ARG A 285 -20.62 2.22 11.75
CA ARG A 285 -21.80 1.52 11.26
C ARG A 285 -21.87 1.59 9.74
N GLY A 286 -22.23 0.47 9.12
CA GLY A 286 -22.31 0.35 7.67
C GLY A 286 -20.96 0.12 6.97
N LEU A 287 -19.82 0.12 7.68
CA LEU A 287 -18.51 -0.16 7.06
C LEU A 287 -18.44 -1.57 6.50
N PHE A 288 -19.05 -2.57 7.14
CA PHE A 288 -19.12 -3.93 6.57
C PHE A 288 -19.86 -3.94 5.22
N LYS A 289 -20.97 -3.20 5.10
CA LYS A 289 -21.68 -3.08 3.82
C LYS A 289 -20.81 -2.36 2.79
N LEU A 290 -20.13 -1.28 3.21
CA LEU A 290 -19.22 -0.54 2.35
C LEU A 290 -18.08 -1.44 1.82
N MET A 291 -17.48 -2.29 2.66
CA MET A 291 -16.41 -3.22 2.26
C MET A 291 -16.86 -4.16 1.14
N GLY A 292 -18.00 -4.82 1.30
CA GLY A 292 -18.54 -5.71 0.28
C GLY A 292 -18.84 -4.98 -1.02
N TRP A 293 -19.56 -3.85 -0.97
CA TRP A 293 -19.88 -3.06 -2.15
C TRP A 293 -18.66 -2.51 -2.86
N SER A 294 -17.70 -1.97 -2.11
CA SER A 294 -16.49 -1.37 -2.71
C SER A 294 -15.60 -2.43 -3.37
N ALA A 295 -15.47 -3.62 -2.78
CA ALA A 295 -14.77 -4.75 -3.41
C ALA A 295 -15.47 -5.21 -4.70
N GLY A 296 -16.81 -5.31 -4.69
CA GLY A 296 -17.61 -5.65 -5.87
C GLY A 296 -17.47 -4.63 -7.00
N VAL A 297 -17.63 -3.34 -6.68
CA VAL A 297 -17.49 -2.24 -7.64
C VAL A 297 -16.08 -2.20 -8.23
N SER A 298 -15.04 -2.39 -7.40
CA SER A 298 -13.65 -2.47 -7.85
C SER A 298 -13.44 -3.64 -8.82
N SER A 299 -14.03 -4.81 -8.52
CA SER A 299 -13.96 -5.99 -9.38
C SER A 299 -14.62 -5.75 -10.74
N VAL A 300 -15.83 -5.21 -10.75
CA VAL A 300 -16.56 -4.89 -12.01
C VAL A 300 -15.78 -3.85 -12.83
N ALA A 301 -15.21 -2.83 -12.16
CA ALA A 301 -14.41 -1.82 -12.84
C ALA A 301 -13.16 -2.44 -13.48
N LEU A 302 -12.47 -3.40 -12.83
CA LEU A 302 -11.31 -4.09 -13.42
C LEU A 302 -11.70 -5.06 -14.54
N ILE A 303 -12.85 -5.73 -14.46
CA ILE A 303 -13.38 -6.53 -15.57
C ILE A 303 -13.63 -5.63 -16.77
N ALA A 304 -14.31 -4.50 -16.58
CA ALA A 304 -14.55 -3.53 -17.65
C ALA A 304 -13.23 -2.94 -18.20
N PHE A 305 -12.26 -2.65 -17.33
CA PHE A 305 -10.93 -2.18 -17.72
C PHE A 305 -10.18 -3.21 -18.59
N SER A 306 -10.27 -4.49 -18.25
CA SER A 306 -9.61 -5.54 -19.06
C SER A 306 -10.10 -5.60 -20.50
N MET A 307 -11.32 -5.14 -20.75
CA MET A 307 -11.96 -5.08 -22.09
C MET A 307 -11.82 -3.70 -22.75
N ALA A 308 -11.38 -2.67 -22.02
CA ALA A 308 -11.30 -1.31 -22.54
C ALA A 308 -10.29 -1.21 -23.69
N SER A 309 -10.70 -0.57 -24.79
CA SER A 309 -9.85 -0.28 -25.96
C SER A 309 -9.40 1.18 -26.01
N SER A 310 -10.03 2.05 -25.23
CA SER A 310 -9.71 3.48 -25.18
C SER A 310 -9.11 3.87 -23.83
N LEU A 311 -8.03 4.64 -23.85
CA LEU A 311 -7.41 5.22 -22.66
C LEU A 311 -8.40 6.07 -21.84
N TRP A 312 -9.26 6.82 -22.51
CA TRP A 312 -10.24 7.69 -21.85
C TRP A 312 -11.29 6.91 -21.05
N LEU A 313 -11.59 5.67 -21.44
CA LEU A 313 -12.45 4.77 -20.68
C LEU A 313 -11.66 4.06 -19.57
N ALA A 314 -10.41 3.74 -19.83
CA ALA A 314 -9.53 3.04 -18.89
C ALA A 314 -9.26 3.85 -17.61
N LEU A 315 -9.02 5.16 -17.75
CA LEU A 315 -8.68 6.02 -16.61
C LEU A 315 -9.80 6.10 -15.55
N PRO A 316 -11.08 6.38 -15.87
CA PRO A 316 -12.15 6.36 -14.87
C PRO A 316 -12.39 4.98 -14.27
N LEU A 317 -12.21 3.90 -15.03
CA LEU A 317 -12.35 2.54 -14.50
C LEU A 317 -11.26 2.22 -13.47
N LEU A 318 -10.02 2.63 -13.72
CA LEU A 318 -8.93 2.49 -12.75
C LEU A 318 -9.11 3.40 -11.54
N PHE A 319 -9.63 4.60 -11.72
CA PHE A 319 -10.01 5.47 -10.61
C PHE A 319 -11.03 4.80 -9.69
N ILE A 320 -12.10 4.23 -10.25
CA ILE A 320 -13.14 3.51 -9.50
C ILE A 320 -12.55 2.28 -8.81
N SER A 321 -11.68 1.55 -9.49
CA SER A 321 -10.99 0.39 -8.90
C SER A 321 -10.11 0.79 -7.72
N GLY A 322 -9.28 1.82 -7.86
CA GLY A 322 -8.42 2.32 -6.79
C GLY A 322 -9.21 2.84 -5.58
N LEU A 323 -10.32 3.55 -5.84
CA LEU A 323 -11.25 4.02 -4.81
C LEU A 323 -11.87 2.83 -4.05
N GLY A 324 -12.40 1.84 -4.77
CA GLY A 324 -13.04 0.68 -4.16
C GLY A 324 -12.06 -0.17 -3.35
N MET A 325 -10.86 -0.41 -3.88
CA MET A 325 -9.83 -1.17 -3.18
C MET A 325 -9.37 -0.47 -1.89
N MET A 326 -9.18 0.86 -1.93
CA MET A 326 -8.78 1.62 -0.75
C MET A 326 -9.90 1.67 0.31
N LEU A 327 -11.16 1.81 -0.11
CA LEU A 327 -12.31 1.74 0.80
C LEU A 327 -12.40 0.37 1.46
N THR A 328 -12.21 -0.71 0.72
CA THR A 328 -12.21 -2.08 1.27
C THR A 328 -11.12 -2.23 2.32
N ALA A 329 -9.88 -1.85 2.01
CA ALA A 329 -8.75 -1.99 2.92
C ALA A 329 -8.91 -1.10 4.17
N ALA A 330 -9.21 0.18 4.00
CA ALA A 330 -9.30 1.11 5.10
C ALA A 330 -10.53 0.85 5.99
N ALA A 331 -11.68 0.48 5.42
CA ALA A 331 -12.85 0.08 6.19
C ALA A 331 -12.59 -1.21 6.99
N THR A 332 -11.91 -2.20 6.41
CA THR A 332 -11.48 -3.41 7.13
C THR A 332 -10.60 -3.06 8.32
N ASN A 333 -9.59 -2.21 8.14
CA ASN A 333 -8.72 -1.79 9.22
C ASN A 333 -9.50 -1.09 10.34
N THR A 334 -10.36 -0.14 9.98
CA THR A 334 -11.19 0.61 10.96
C THR A 334 -12.09 -0.31 11.76
N VAL A 335 -12.77 -1.23 11.10
CA VAL A 335 -13.65 -2.20 11.76
C VAL A 335 -12.87 -3.08 12.72
N LEU A 336 -11.79 -3.70 12.27
CA LEU A 336 -10.98 -4.58 13.11
C LEU A 336 -10.41 -3.84 14.34
N GLN A 337 -9.91 -2.63 14.15
CA GLN A 337 -9.39 -1.80 15.25
C GLN A 337 -10.46 -1.40 16.27
N SER A 338 -11.72 -1.24 15.83
CA SER A 338 -12.83 -0.78 16.66
C SER A 338 -13.60 -1.91 17.34
N THR A 339 -13.52 -3.15 16.84
CA THR A 339 -14.31 -4.29 17.34
C THR A 339 -13.50 -5.27 18.18
N VAL A 340 -12.18 -5.15 18.19
CA VAL A 340 -11.28 -6.05 18.88
C VAL A 340 -10.85 -5.46 20.24
N PRO A 341 -10.82 -6.26 21.33
CA PRO A 341 -10.29 -5.85 22.62
C PRO A 341 -8.86 -5.30 22.53
N ASP A 342 -8.52 -4.33 23.40
CA ASP A 342 -7.23 -3.62 23.35
C ASP A 342 -6.02 -4.55 23.42
N GLU A 343 -6.11 -5.66 24.20
CA GLU A 343 -5.05 -6.65 24.36
C GLU A 343 -4.74 -7.43 23.06
N LEU A 344 -5.71 -7.53 22.15
CA LEU A 344 -5.60 -8.29 20.89
C LEU A 344 -5.44 -7.38 19.68
N ARG A 345 -5.60 -6.06 19.84
CA ARG A 345 -5.60 -5.07 18.74
C ARG A 345 -4.34 -5.15 17.88
N GLY A 346 -3.16 -5.24 18.49
CA GLY A 346 -1.90 -5.38 17.77
C GLY A 346 -1.76 -6.70 16.99
N ARG A 347 -2.33 -7.80 17.54
CA ARG A 347 -2.31 -9.13 16.90
C ARG A 347 -3.21 -9.17 15.67
N VAL A 348 -4.40 -8.58 15.77
CA VAL A 348 -5.35 -8.50 14.64
C VAL A 348 -4.86 -7.51 13.59
N ALA A 349 -4.17 -6.42 13.99
CA ALA A 349 -3.50 -5.52 13.07
C ALA A 349 -2.41 -6.25 12.24
N ALA A 350 -1.67 -7.17 12.83
CA ALA A 350 -0.71 -7.99 12.09
C ALA A 350 -1.40 -8.89 11.04
N LEU A 351 -2.55 -9.51 11.38
CA LEU A 351 -3.34 -10.29 10.42
C LEU A 351 -3.88 -9.43 9.28
N TYR A 352 -4.32 -8.20 9.59
CA TYR A 352 -4.72 -7.22 8.56
C TYR A 352 -3.57 -6.95 7.58
N VAL A 353 -2.36 -6.68 8.10
CA VAL A 353 -1.18 -6.42 7.27
C VAL A 353 -0.82 -7.64 6.41
N MET A 354 -0.88 -8.85 6.97
CA MET A 354 -0.66 -10.11 6.23
C MET A 354 -1.71 -10.31 5.14
N SER A 355 -3.00 -10.03 5.42
CA SER A 355 -4.07 -10.14 4.44
C SER A 355 -3.96 -9.10 3.33
N PHE A 356 -3.55 -7.88 3.65
CA PHE A 356 -3.48 -6.78 2.69
C PHE A 356 -2.17 -6.79 1.90
N LEU A 357 -1.02 -6.72 2.57
CA LEU A 357 0.28 -6.62 1.91
C LEU A 357 0.87 -7.99 1.56
N GLY A 358 0.56 -9.03 2.36
CA GLY A 358 1.13 -10.35 2.17
C GLY A 358 0.53 -11.12 1.00
N MET A 359 -0.74 -10.88 0.65
CA MET A 359 -1.39 -11.57 -0.47
C MET A 359 -1.07 -10.91 -1.82
N THR A 360 -0.69 -9.64 -1.85
CA THR A 360 -0.36 -8.90 -3.07
C THR A 360 0.78 -9.53 -3.88
N PRO A 361 1.96 -9.91 -3.31
CA PRO A 361 3.03 -10.53 -4.09
C PRO A 361 2.61 -11.86 -4.72
N LEU A 362 1.87 -12.68 -3.97
CA LEU A 362 1.37 -13.96 -4.48
C LEU A 362 0.42 -13.74 -5.65
N GLY A 363 -0.46 -12.76 -5.53
CA GLY A 363 -1.37 -12.36 -6.60
C GLY A 363 -0.64 -11.80 -7.82
N SER A 364 0.40 -10.99 -7.64
CA SER A 364 1.21 -10.44 -8.74
C SER A 364 1.94 -11.53 -9.53
N LEU A 365 2.50 -12.52 -8.84
CA LEU A 365 3.13 -13.66 -9.48
C LEU A 365 2.09 -14.52 -10.22
N PHE A 366 0.95 -14.80 -9.58
CA PHE A 366 -0.15 -15.56 -10.16
C PHE A 366 -0.72 -14.87 -11.41
N SER A 367 -1.00 -13.56 -11.34
CA SER A 367 -1.53 -12.81 -12.48
C SER A 367 -0.52 -12.71 -13.64
N GLY A 368 0.77 -12.57 -13.35
CA GLY A 368 1.84 -12.58 -14.35
C GLY A 368 1.97 -13.94 -15.04
N TRP A 369 1.91 -15.02 -14.26
CA TRP A 369 1.90 -16.39 -14.80
C TRP A 369 0.65 -16.66 -15.65
N LEU A 370 -0.51 -16.28 -15.16
CA LEU A 370 -1.78 -16.45 -15.87
C LEU A 370 -1.80 -15.65 -17.19
N ALA A 371 -1.27 -14.41 -17.15
CA ALA A 371 -1.16 -13.55 -18.31
C ALA A 371 -0.18 -14.07 -19.37
N HIS A 372 0.85 -14.81 -18.95
CA HIS A 372 1.78 -15.45 -19.88
C HIS A 372 1.10 -16.56 -20.71
N GLY A 373 0.15 -17.29 -20.11
CA GLY A 373 -0.56 -18.38 -20.81
C GLY A 373 -1.81 -17.95 -21.55
N LEU A 374 -2.61 -17.05 -20.97
CA LEU A 374 -3.94 -16.67 -21.48
C LEU A 374 -3.99 -15.28 -22.13
N GLY A 375 -2.93 -14.47 -21.95
CA GLY A 375 -2.95 -13.05 -22.30
C GLY A 375 -3.40 -12.16 -21.12
N SER A 376 -2.91 -10.92 -21.10
CA SER A 376 -3.12 -9.99 -19.98
C SER A 376 -4.58 -9.58 -19.76
N PRO A 377 -5.40 -9.34 -20.79
CA PRO A 377 -6.82 -8.99 -20.58
C PRO A 377 -7.61 -10.13 -19.91
N GLN A 378 -7.43 -11.37 -20.38
CA GLN A 378 -8.12 -12.55 -19.86
C GLN A 378 -7.65 -12.87 -18.42
N ALA A 379 -6.35 -12.78 -18.16
CA ALA A 379 -5.79 -12.97 -16.83
C ALA A 379 -6.35 -11.95 -15.83
N LEU A 380 -6.39 -10.68 -16.22
CA LEU A 380 -6.95 -9.63 -15.39
C LEU A 380 -8.44 -9.83 -15.12
N ALA A 381 -9.21 -10.18 -16.16
CA ALA A 381 -10.64 -10.47 -16.03
C ALA A 381 -10.89 -11.63 -15.05
N LEU A 382 -10.12 -12.73 -15.16
CA LEU A 382 -10.22 -13.87 -14.24
C LEU A 382 -9.86 -13.50 -12.81
N CYS A 383 -8.78 -12.77 -12.60
CA CYS A 383 -8.43 -12.25 -11.27
C CYS A 383 -9.56 -11.37 -10.71
N ALA A 384 -10.11 -10.46 -11.52
CA ALA A 384 -11.20 -9.59 -11.09
C ALA A 384 -12.51 -10.37 -10.82
N CYS A 385 -12.80 -11.43 -11.56
CA CYS A 385 -13.90 -12.36 -11.28
C CYS A 385 -13.74 -13.06 -9.92
N MET A 386 -12.51 -13.46 -9.53
CA MET A 386 -12.25 -14.02 -8.19
C MET A 386 -12.60 -12.99 -7.09
N GLY A 387 -12.23 -11.73 -7.28
CA GLY A 387 -12.57 -10.63 -6.37
C GLY A 387 -14.09 -10.39 -6.30
N LEU A 388 -14.78 -10.46 -7.45
CA LEU A 388 -16.24 -10.34 -7.52
C LEU A 388 -16.92 -11.50 -6.80
N CYS A 389 -16.49 -12.72 -7.02
CA CYS A 389 -16.99 -13.89 -6.30
C CYS A 389 -16.83 -13.75 -4.78
N ALA A 390 -15.65 -13.28 -4.32
CA ALA A 390 -15.44 -13.03 -2.89
C ALA A 390 -16.40 -11.96 -2.34
N SER A 391 -16.64 -10.89 -3.09
CA SER A 391 -17.62 -9.84 -2.73
C SER A 391 -19.04 -10.38 -2.65
N LEU A 392 -19.47 -11.23 -3.61
CA LEU A 392 -20.79 -11.84 -3.63
C LEU A 392 -20.97 -12.83 -2.46
N VAL A 393 -19.97 -13.65 -2.18
CA VAL A 393 -19.96 -14.55 -1.02
C VAL A 393 -20.06 -13.74 0.28
N PHE A 394 -19.30 -12.65 0.39
CA PHE A 394 -19.38 -11.75 1.55
C PHE A 394 -20.79 -11.14 1.68
N ALA A 395 -21.39 -10.69 0.58
CA ALA A 395 -22.75 -10.17 0.56
C ALA A 395 -23.79 -11.22 0.98
N HIS A 396 -23.63 -12.48 0.56
CA HIS A 396 -24.50 -13.58 0.97
C HIS A 396 -24.48 -13.78 2.49
N TYR A 397 -23.30 -13.73 3.10
CA TYR A 397 -23.16 -13.87 4.56
C TYR A 397 -23.47 -12.59 5.35
N PHE A 398 -23.81 -11.48 4.69
CA PHE A 398 -24.00 -10.17 5.33
C PHE A 398 -25.09 -10.20 6.42
N SER A 399 -26.19 -10.95 6.22
CA SER A 399 -27.25 -11.09 7.22
C SER A 399 -26.76 -11.73 8.52
N ARG A 400 -25.88 -12.74 8.44
CA ARG A 400 -25.26 -13.39 9.59
C ARG A 400 -24.24 -12.44 10.26
N ILE A 401 -23.38 -11.78 9.48
CA ILE A 401 -22.44 -10.78 9.98
C ILE A 401 -23.18 -9.70 10.78
N ARG A 402 -24.29 -9.17 10.24
CA ARG A 402 -25.09 -8.15 10.90
C ARG A 402 -25.69 -8.64 12.23
N ARG A 403 -26.16 -9.88 12.31
CA ARG A 403 -26.70 -10.46 13.57
C ARG A 403 -25.66 -10.48 14.69
N GLU A 404 -24.43 -10.85 14.38
CA GLU A 404 -23.34 -10.93 15.37
C GLU A 404 -22.79 -9.53 15.74
N LEU A 405 -22.93 -8.55 14.87
CA LEU A 405 -22.46 -7.17 15.12
C LEU A 405 -23.44 -6.32 15.97
N ILE A 406 -24.76 -6.59 15.90
CA ILE A 406 -25.76 -5.80 16.65
C ILE A 406 -25.48 -5.79 18.16
N PRO A 407 -25.24 -6.95 18.83
CA PRO A 407 -24.95 -6.95 20.26
C PRO A 407 -23.62 -6.23 20.57
N LEU A 408 -22.61 -6.36 19.72
CA LEU A 408 -21.33 -5.69 19.88
C LEU A 408 -21.46 -4.17 19.76
N TYR A 409 -22.25 -3.66 18.82
CA TYR A 409 -22.51 -2.22 18.70
C TYR A 409 -23.25 -1.64 19.90
N LYS A 410 -24.12 -2.44 20.53
CA LYS A 410 -24.81 -2.06 21.77
C LYS A 410 -23.83 -1.99 22.96
N SER A 411 -22.93 -2.98 23.10
CA SER A 411 -21.94 -2.98 24.18
C SER A 411 -20.91 -1.87 24.07
N LEU A 412 -20.58 -1.42 22.86
CA LEU A 412 -19.65 -0.33 22.57
C LEU A 412 -20.32 1.06 22.57
N ASN A 413 -21.61 1.17 22.96
CA ASN A 413 -22.38 2.41 22.95
C ASN A 413 -22.32 3.19 21.62
N ILE A 414 -22.23 2.47 20.48
CA ILE A 414 -22.20 3.10 19.17
C ILE A 414 -23.63 3.48 18.79
N PRO A 415 -23.93 4.80 18.60
CA PRO A 415 -25.29 5.25 18.37
C PRO A 415 -25.90 4.62 17.12
N PRO A 416 -27.23 4.40 17.04
CA PRO A 416 -27.91 4.01 15.82
C PRO A 416 -27.55 4.99 14.71
N ASN A 417 -27.36 4.49 13.49
CA ASN A 417 -27.19 5.36 12.32
C ASN A 417 -28.54 6.06 12.09
N ASP A 418 -28.68 7.29 12.56
CA ASP A 418 -29.84 8.12 12.31
C ASP A 418 -29.84 8.56 10.86
N ARG A 419 -30.11 7.62 9.95
CA ARG A 419 -30.52 7.93 8.59
C ARG A 419 -32.04 7.99 8.54
N ARG A 420 -32.62 8.96 9.23
CA ARG A 420 -33.78 9.69 8.78
C ARG A 420 -33.30 11.07 8.33
N VAL A 421 -32.50 11.12 7.27
CA VAL A 421 -32.27 12.32 6.49
C VAL A 421 -32.28 11.89 5.04
N ASP A 422 -33.38 12.25 4.42
CA ASP A 422 -33.61 12.57 3.03
C ASP A 422 -33.66 11.46 2.00
N ILE A 423 -34.86 10.91 1.91
CA ILE A 423 -35.47 10.67 0.60
C ILE A 423 -36.69 11.60 0.58
N HIS A 424 -36.49 12.77 0.00
CA HIS A 424 -37.51 13.57 -0.67
C HIS A 424 -37.02 13.86 -2.09
#